data_2aba0825a814df6b5791fb279a43f3e1
#
_entry.id   2aba0825a814df6b5791fb279a43f3e1
#
_cell.length_a   1.000
_cell.length_b   1.000
_cell.length_c   1.000
_cell.angle_alpha   90.00
_cell.angle_beta   90.00
_cell.angle_gamma   90.00
#
_symmetry.space_group_name_H-M   'P 1'
#
loop_
_entity.id
_entity.type
_entity.pdbx_description
1 polymer ?
#
loop_
_entity_poly.entity_id
_entity_poly.type
_entity_poly.pdbx_seq_one_letter_code
_entity_poly.pdbx_strand_id
1 'polypeptide(L)'
;VCACNYDPETGALTPFEEKNKEICVGSQCIDETRKVLYVVDEKLTDPDFRVGGGGAVSSFKIDPESGALTFLNRVPSYGVLTAYIAIDPKSEFLVVANHTSHNFITKIVKNEAGEFEVKVEHDDATIVLYEINEDGSIGKACDVYCCHGTGPLGQQTLSHLHSVYFAPLGDFCLICDKGGDLIHTLRIDRENKKFVACDEPYHTQAGTMPRYADFHPTKPFVYTNNEAEPFLYAFKYTPDGKLELIEQVPGMAPEIPYSGVPYSVKQSDMRISSDGKFLYSLVRDVGVISVY
;
A
#
# COMPACT_ATOMS: atom_id res chain seq x y z
N VAL A 1 -12.30 -8.22 -10.58
CA VAL A 1 -12.17 -7.00 -11.39
C VAL A 1 -13.45 -6.79 -12.18
N CYS A 2 -14.00 -5.58 -12.16
CA CYS A 2 -15.21 -5.19 -12.87
C CYS A 2 -14.90 -4.00 -13.78
N ALA A 3 -15.23 -4.11 -15.06
CA ALA A 3 -15.14 -3.00 -16.02
C ALA A 3 -16.53 -2.34 -16.17
N CYS A 4 -16.53 -1.01 -16.16
CA CYS A 4 -17.75 -0.22 -16.22
C CYS A 4 -17.63 0.84 -17.32
N ASN A 5 -18.73 1.13 -17.99
CA ASN A 5 -18.87 2.37 -18.74
C ASN A 5 -19.09 3.53 -17.75
N TYR A 6 -18.39 4.61 -17.96
CA TYR A 6 -18.53 5.85 -17.18
C TYR A 6 -19.22 6.92 -18.05
N ASP A 7 -20.28 7.47 -17.53
CA ASP A 7 -20.95 8.62 -18.12
C ASP A 7 -20.41 9.91 -17.48
N PRO A 8 -19.67 10.74 -18.22
CA PRO A 8 -19.07 11.95 -17.66
C PRO A 8 -20.07 13.07 -17.33
N GLU A 9 -21.28 13.04 -17.88
CA GLU A 9 -22.30 14.05 -17.62
C GLU A 9 -23.08 13.75 -16.32
N THR A 10 -23.35 12.50 -16.07
CA THR A 10 -24.15 12.06 -14.92
C THR A 10 -23.33 11.46 -13.79
N GLY A 11 -22.08 11.06 -14.06
CA GLY A 11 -21.25 10.30 -13.14
C GLY A 11 -21.66 8.82 -13.01
N ALA A 12 -22.60 8.35 -13.84
CA ALA A 12 -23.10 6.99 -13.73
C ALA A 12 -22.07 5.95 -14.16
N LEU A 13 -22.01 4.83 -13.42
CA LEU A 13 -21.20 3.66 -13.72
C LEU A 13 -22.11 2.51 -14.11
N THR A 14 -21.95 1.98 -15.33
CA THR A 14 -22.70 0.82 -15.82
C THR A 14 -21.75 -0.35 -16.04
N PRO A 15 -21.78 -1.41 -15.20
CA PRO A 15 -20.94 -2.58 -15.38
C PRO A 15 -21.23 -3.27 -16.70
N PHE A 16 -20.21 -3.67 -17.46
CA PHE A 16 -20.36 -4.42 -18.70
C PHE A 16 -19.55 -5.72 -18.71
N GLU A 17 -18.53 -5.85 -17.88
CA GLU A 17 -17.71 -7.06 -17.79
C GLU A 17 -17.28 -7.32 -16.36
N GLU A 18 -17.38 -8.57 -15.92
CA GLU A 18 -16.84 -9.03 -14.65
C GLU A 18 -15.92 -10.22 -14.91
N LYS A 19 -14.62 -10.03 -14.63
CA LYS A 19 -13.59 -11.04 -14.85
C LYS A 19 -12.83 -11.36 -13.57
N ASN A 20 -12.24 -12.56 -13.54
CA ASN A 20 -11.30 -12.97 -12.48
C ASN A 20 -11.89 -12.81 -11.09
N LYS A 21 -13.10 -13.33 -10.87
CA LYS A 21 -13.82 -13.31 -9.58
C LYS A 21 -13.06 -14.01 -8.46
N GLU A 22 -12.12 -14.89 -8.82
CA GLU A 22 -11.25 -15.63 -7.91
C GLU A 22 -10.14 -14.77 -7.29
N ILE A 23 -9.87 -13.58 -7.86
CA ILE A 23 -8.88 -12.65 -7.32
C ILE A 23 -9.50 -11.84 -6.17
N CYS A 24 -8.91 -11.94 -4.98
CA CYS A 24 -9.24 -11.07 -3.86
C CYS A 24 -8.46 -9.75 -4.00
N VAL A 25 -9.03 -8.78 -4.72
CA VAL A 25 -8.33 -7.56 -5.10
C VAL A 25 -8.05 -6.68 -3.89
N GLY A 26 -6.78 -6.53 -3.50
CA GLY A 26 -6.33 -5.55 -2.51
C GLY A 26 -6.19 -4.16 -3.13
N SER A 27 -5.47 -4.07 -4.24
CA SER A 27 -5.23 -2.82 -4.98
C SER A 27 -4.93 -3.10 -6.45
N GLN A 28 -4.95 -2.04 -7.24
CA GLN A 28 -4.63 -2.09 -8.68
C GLN A 28 -4.01 -0.79 -9.17
N CYS A 29 -3.21 -0.86 -10.23
CA CYS A 29 -2.70 0.30 -10.95
C CYS A 29 -2.68 0.06 -12.47
N ILE A 30 -2.61 1.12 -13.25
CA ILE A 30 -2.63 1.07 -14.71
C ILE A 30 -1.36 1.69 -15.28
N ASP A 31 -0.71 0.97 -16.19
CA ASP A 31 0.27 1.54 -17.11
C ASP A 31 -0.50 2.17 -18.28
N GLU A 32 -0.62 3.49 -18.24
CA GLU A 32 -1.33 4.26 -19.27
C GLU A 32 -0.63 4.19 -20.63
N THR A 33 0.69 4.01 -20.65
CA THR A 33 1.49 3.92 -21.87
C THR A 33 1.28 2.60 -22.57
N ARG A 34 1.40 1.49 -21.84
CA ARG A 34 1.23 0.14 -22.39
C ARG A 34 -0.20 -0.35 -22.37
N LYS A 35 -1.13 0.40 -21.75
CA LYS A 35 -2.52 -0.03 -21.52
C LYS A 35 -2.56 -1.39 -20.84
N VAL A 36 -1.92 -1.49 -19.67
CA VAL A 36 -1.88 -2.71 -18.86
C VAL A 36 -2.40 -2.42 -17.46
N LEU A 37 -3.31 -3.24 -17.00
CA LEU A 37 -3.81 -3.26 -15.63
C LEU A 37 -2.99 -4.26 -14.82
N TYR A 38 -2.46 -3.83 -13.68
CA TYR A 38 -1.84 -4.69 -12.67
C TYR A 38 -2.73 -4.77 -11.45
N VAL A 39 -2.90 -5.98 -10.94
CA VAL A 39 -3.82 -6.30 -9.83
C VAL A 39 -3.10 -7.17 -8.82
N VAL A 40 -3.19 -6.83 -7.54
CA VAL A 40 -2.72 -7.70 -6.46
C VAL A 40 -3.83 -8.56 -5.90
N ASP A 41 -3.50 -9.79 -5.51
CA ASP A 41 -4.40 -10.76 -4.91
C ASP A 41 -4.07 -10.89 -3.42
N GLU A 42 -4.93 -10.33 -2.58
CA GLU A 42 -4.76 -10.24 -1.13
C GLU A 42 -5.12 -11.56 -0.45
N LYS A 43 -4.23 -12.53 -0.53
CA LYS A 43 -4.38 -13.88 0.04
C LYS A 43 -3.27 -14.23 1.02
N LEU A 44 -3.59 -15.07 1.98
CA LEU A 44 -2.60 -15.69 2.87
C LEU A 44 -1.79 -16.77 2.16
N THR A 45 -2.46 -17.55 1.31
CA THR A 45 -1.86 -18.64 0.56
C THR A 45 -2.46 -18.69 -0.84
N ASP A 46 -1.64 -19.02 -1.81
CA ASP A 46 -2.05 -19.25 -3.18
C ASP A 46 -1.60 -20.65 -3.61
N PRO A 47 -2.53 -21.52 -4.09
CA PRO A 47 -2.21 -22.89 -4.44
C PRO A 47 -1.21 -23.01 -5.59
N ASP A 48 -1.13 -22.00 -6.47
CA ASP A 48 -0.19 -21.99 -7.59
C ASP A 48 1.26 -21.77 -7.17
N PHE A 49 1.49 -21.19 -5.98
CA PHE A 49 2.83 -20.78 -5.52
C PHE A 49 3.37 -21.52 -4.29
N ARG A 50 2.94 -22.75 -4.07
CA ARG A 50 3.29 -23.60 -2.92
C ARG A 50 2.70 -23.12 -1.59
N VAL A 51 2.75 -24.02 -0.61
CA VAL A 51 2.31 -23.75 0.76
C VAL A 51 3.13 -22.61 1.36
N GLY A 52 2.46 -21.61 1.90
CA GLY A 52 3.05 -20.40 2.46
C GLY A 52 3.47 -19.37 1.41
N GLY A 53 3.07 -19.53 0.15
CA GLY A 53 3.48 -18.65 -0.94
C GLY A 53 2.89 -17.24 -0.93
N GLY A 54 1.90 -16.98 -0.09
CA GLY A 54 1.27 -15.67 0.03
C GLY A 54 0.34 -15.29 -1.11
N GLY A 55 0.28 -14.00 -1.42
CA GLY A 55 -0.52 -13.46 -2.50
C GLY A 55 0.16 -13.51 -3.87
N ALA A 56 -0.48 -12.87 -4.83
CA ALA A 56 -0.01 -12.82 -6.21
C ALA A 56 -0.18 -11.44 -6.84
N VAL A 57 0.50 -11.24 -7.95
CA VAL A 57 0.34 -10.08 -8.81
C VAL A 57 0.01 -10.56 -10.21
N SER A 58 -1.06 -10.03 -10.79
CA SER A 58 -1.53 -10.37 -12.15
C SER A 58 -1.47 -9.15 -13.06
N SER A 59 -1.17 -9.36 -14.34
CA SER A 59 -1.21 -8.34 -15.37
C SER A 59 -2.20 -8.68 -16.48
N PHE A 60 -2.90 -7.65 -16.97
CA PHE A 60 -3.90 -7.76 -18.02
C PHE A 60 -3.72 -6.63 -19.03
N LYS A 61 -3.68 -6.99 -20.30
CA LYS A 61 -3.74 -6.00 -21.38
C LYS A 61 -5.15 -5.44 -21.46
N ILE A 62 -5.28 -4.12 -21.56
CA ILE A 62 -6.56 -3.43 -21.77
C ILE A 62 -6.72 -3.15 -23.26
N ASP A 63 -7.80 -3.60 -23.83
CA ASP A 63 -8.21 -3.18 -25.17
C ASP A 63 -8.72 -1.73 -25.10
N PRO A 64 -8.10 -0.78 -25.82
CA PRO A 64 -8.43 0.65 -25.65
C PRO A 64 -9.82 1.04 -26.19
N GLU A 65 -10.42 0.23 -27.05
CA GLU A 65 -11.74 0.53 -27.64
C GLU A 65 -12.87 -0.05 -26.80
N SER A 66 -12.71 -1.31 -26.36
CA SER A 66 -13.75 -2.03 -25.63
C SER A 66 -13.55 -2.05 -24.13
N GLY A 67 -12.34 -1.72 -23.62
CA GLY A 67 -11.97 -1.91 -22.21
C GLY A 67 -11.78 -3.38 -21.81
N ALA A 68 -11.87 -4.32 -22.75
CA ALA A 68 -11.75 -5.74 -22.47
C ALA A 68 -10.35 -6.11 -21.97
N LEU A 69 -10.30 -7.04 -21.00
CA LEU A 69 -9.05 -7.47 -20.38
C LEU A 69 -8.57 -8.80 -20.97
N THR A 70 -7.30 -8.84 -21.39
CA THR A 70 -6.61 -10.06 -21.80
C THR A 70 -5.51 -10.37 -20.82
N PHE A 71 -5.55 -11.54 -20.19
CA PHE A 71 -4.53 -11.97 -19.23
C PHE A 71 -3.15 -12.09 -19.90
N LEU A 72 -2.13 -11.53 -19.27
CA LEU A 72 -0.74 -11.62 -19.70
C LEU A 72 0.03 -12.65 -18.86
N ASN A 73 0.21 -12.38 -17.57
CA ASN A 73 0.85 -13.30 -16.66
C ASN A 73 0.49 -13.05 -15.20
N ARG A 74 0.92 -13.97 -14.33
CA ARG A 74 0.77 -13.92 -12.89
C ARG A 74 2.05 -14.40 -12.21
N VAL A 75 2.48 -13.69 -11.16
CA VAL A 75 3.69 -13.98 -10.39
C VAL A 75 3.40 -13.99 -8.89
N PRO A 76 4.20 -14.69 -8.05
CA PRO A 76 4.06 -14.62 -6.60
C PRO A 76 4.43 -13.23 -6.10
N SER A 77 3.77 -12.75 -5.02
CA SER A 77 4.05 -11.43 -4.43
C SER A 77 5.22 -11.42 -3.45
N TYR A 78 5.78 -12.57 -3.10
CA TYR A 78 6.83 -12.75 -2.09
C TYR A 78 6.45 -12.19 -0.70
N GLY A 79 5.22 -12.37 -0.32
CA GLY A 79 4.65 -12.01 0.97
C GLY A 79 3.20 -12.44 1.06
N VAL A 80 2.55 -12.19 2.18
CA VAL A 80 1.14 -12.53 2.41
C VAL A 80 0.28 -11.28 2.49
N LEU A 81 -1.00 -11.41 2.16
CA LEU A 81 -1.98 -10.31 2.16
C LEU A 81 -1.45 -9.11 1.37
N THR A 82 -1.22 -9.32 0.09
CA THR A 82 -0.70 -8.29 -0.82
C THR A 82 -1.67 -7.12 -0.91
N ALA A 83 -1.36 -6.03 -0.22
CA ALA A 83 -2.30 -4.94 0.03
C ALA A 83 -2.27 -3.85 -1.05
N TYR A 84 -1.10 -3.57 -1.62
CA TYR A 84 -0.94 -2.44 -2.52
C TYR A 84 0.04 -2.69 -3.66
N ILE A 85 -0.19 -1.97 -4.78
CA ILE A 85 0.68 -1.96 -5.95
C ILE A 85 0.76 -0.54 -6.52
N ALA A 86 1.95 -0.14 -6.90
CA ALA A 86 2.19 1.11 -7.62
C ALA A 86 3.16 0.88 -8.78
N ILE A 87 2.96 1.61 -9.86
CA ILE A 87 3.89 1.67 -10.98
C ILE A 87 4.81 2.88 -10.80
N ASP A 88 6.09 2.73 -11.07
CA ASP A 88 7.02 3.86 -11.01
C ASP A 88 6.74 4.88 -12.14
N PRO A 89 7.06 6.17 -11.94
CA PRO A 89 6.75 7.22 -12.93
C PRO A 89 7.33 7.02 -14.33
N LYS A 90 8.35 6.16 -14.47
CA LYS A 90 8.95 5.81 -15.78
C LYS A 90 8.38 4.55 -16.39
N SER A 91 7.45 3.89 -15.70
CA SER A 91 6.87 2.59 -16.10
C SER A 91 7.91 1.49 -16.36
N GLU A 92 9.01 1.50 -15.60
CA GLU A 92 10.05 0.48 -15.67
C GLU A 92 9.88 -0.60 -14.61
N PHE A 93 9.29 -0.23 -13.46
CA PHE A 93 9.15 -1.08 -12.30
C PHE A 93 7.74 -1.03 -11.69
N LEU A 94 7.35 -2.16 -11.08
CA LEU A 94 6.23 -2.24 -10.15
C LEU A 94 6.79 -2.38 -8.72
N VAL A 95 6.14 -1.69 -7.79
CA VAL A 95 6.40 -1.80 -6.36
C VAL A 95 5.17 -2.37 -5.69
N VAL A 96 5.35 -3.47 -4.98
CA VAL A 96 4.27 -4.25 -4.36
C VAL A 96 4.48 -4.31 -2.85
N ALA A 97 3.46 -3.96 -2.07
CA ALA A 97 3.47 -4.03 -0.61
C ALA A 97 2.68 -5.24 -0.11
N ASN A 98 3.32 -6.05 0.72
CA ASN A 98 2.70 -7.18 1.41
C ASN A 98 2.49 -6.83 2.89
N HIS A 99 1.25 -6.98 3.35
CA HIS A 99 0.81 -6.51 4.67
C HIS A 99 1.32 -7.37 5.82
N THR A 100 1.47 -8.65 5.67
CA THR A 100 1.63 -9.70 6.69
C THR A 100 0.29 -10.20 7.26
N SER A 101 0.30 -11.44 7.74
CA SER A 101 -0.82 -11.98 8.52
C SER A 101 -0.75 -11.49 9.98
N HIS A 102 -1.84 -11.62 10.71
CA HIS A 102 -1.82 -11.46 12.17
C HIS A 102 -1.52 -12.79 12.89
N ASN A 103 -1.12 -13.83 12.14
CA ASN A 103 -0.82 -15.13 12.67
C ASN A 103 0.66 -15.24 13.08
N PHE A 104 0.95 -16.18 13.95
CA PHE A 104 2.30 -16.52 14.35
C PHE A 104 2.46 -18.02 14.48
N ILE A 105 3.70 -18.50 14.41
CA ILE A 105 4.08 -19.88 14.61
C ILE A 105 4.83 -19.96 15.94
N THR A 106 4.42 -20.89 16.81
CA THR A 106 5.13 -21.19 18.06
C THR A 106 6.10 -22.33 17.83
N LYS A 107 7.39 -22.09 18.09
CA LYS A 107 8.44 -23.10 18.05
C LYS A 107 9.02 -23.33 19.45
N ILE A 108 9.34 -24.57 19.75
CA ILE A 108 10.11 -24.91 20.96
C ILE A 108 11.56 -25.03 20.54
N VAL A 109 12.42 -24.21 21.13
CA VAL A 109 13.87 -24.20 20.90
C VAL A 109 14.61 -24.41 22.21
N LYS A 110 15.92 -24.75 22.14
CA LYS A 110 16.80 -24.72 23.31
C LYS A 110 17.61 -23.43 23.28
N ASN A 111 17.67 -22.75 24.42
CA ASN A 111 18.56 -21.61 24.62
C ASN A 111 20.03 -22.06 24.81
N GLU A 112 20.93 -21.13 24.97
CA GLU A 112 22.37 -21.40 25.15
C GLU A 112 22.68 -22.20 26.43
N ALA A 113 21.82 -22.11 27.45
CA ALA A 113 21.93 -22.90 28.67
C ALA A 113 21.38 -24.34 28.53
N GLY A 114 20.79 -24.68 27.37
CA GLY A 114 20.18 -25.98 27.10
C GLY A 114 18.76 -26.13 27.63
N GLU A 115 18.15 -25.06 28.12
CA GLU A 115 16.76 -25.03 28.61
C GLU A 115 15.78 -24.84 27.46
N PHE A 116 14.57 -25.36 27.57
CA PHE A 116 13.52 -25.18 26.59
C PHE A 116 12.86 -23.80 26.74
N GLU A 117 12.70 -23.11 25.62
CA GLU A 117 11.97 -21.85 25.53
C GLU A 117 11.01 -21.84 24.33
N VAL A 118 10.02 -20.95 24.38
CA VAL A 118 9.07 -20.70 23.29
C VAL A 118 9.60 -19.55 22.43
N LYS A 119 9.80 -19.83 21.15
CA LYS A 119 10.08 -18.81 20.13
C LYS A 119 8.84 -18.58 19.27
N VAL A 120 8.48 -17.31 19.08
CA VAL A 120 7.41 -16.90 18.17
C VAL A 120 8.03 -16.40 16.88
N GLU A 121 7.53 -16.86 15.74
CA GLU A 121 7.91 -16.39 14.41
C GLU A 121 6.68 -15.85 13.71
N HIS A 122 6.86 -14.74 12.98
CA HIS A 122 5.85 -14.06 12.17
C HIS A 122 6.28 -14.04 10.70
N ASP A 123 5.33 -13.70 9.82
CA ASP A 123 5.63 -13.41 8.41
C ASP A 123 6.49 -12.15 8.29
N ASP A 124 7.22 -12.04 7.19
CA ASP A 124 7.94 -10.82 6.85
C ASP A 124 7.00 -9.81 6.15
N ALA A 125 7.03 -8.56 6.60
CA ALA A 125 6.44 -7.44 5.88
C ALA A 125 7.38 -7.01 4.76
N THR A 126 6.96 -7.10 3.51
CA THR A 126 7.87 -6.92 2.37
C THR A 126 7.39 -5.87 1.39
N ILE A 127 8.35 -5.11 0.84
CA ILE A 127 8.19 -4.32 -0.38
C ILE A 127 8.99 -5.02 -1.47
N VAL A 128 8.33 -5.33 -2.58
CA VAL A 128 8.94 -6.11 -3.68
C VAL A 128 9.02 -5.26 -4.94
N LEU A 129 10.19 -5.27 -5.58
CA LEU A 129 10.47 -4.58 -6.82
C LEU A 129 10.43 -5.57 -7.98
N TYR A 130 9.59 -5.33 -8.98
CA TYR A 130 9.52 -6.11 -10.23
C TYR A 130 9.89 -5.25 -11.43
N GLU A 131 10.59 -5.83 -12.38
CA GLU A 131 10.70 -5.26 -13.72
C GLU A 131 9.35 -5.35 -14.45
N ILE A 132 9.14 -4.45 -15.39
CA ILE A 132 8.05 -4.53 -16.37
C ILE A 132 8.67 -4.90 -17.73
N ASN A 133 8.17 -5.98 -18.34
CA ASN A 133 8.61 -6.38 -19.66
C ASN A 133 8.08 -5.42 -20.76
N GLU A 134 8.63 -5.50 -21.95
CA GLU A 134 8.24 -4.63 -23.08
C GLU A 134 6.75 -4.73 -23.44
N ASP A 135 6.17 -5.93 -23.35
CA ASP A 135 4.76 -6.20 -23.59
C ASP A 135 3.83 -5.76 -22.46
N GLY A 136 4.41 -5.35 -21.32
CA GLY A 136 3.71 -4.96 -20.11
C GLY A 136 3.44 -6.11 -19.15
N SER A 137 3.87 -7.34 -19.44
CA SER A 137 3.82 -8.43 -18.46
C SER A 137 4.78 -8.16 -17.30
N ILE A 138 4.50 -8.75 -16.13
CA ILE A 138 5.35 -8.62 -14.95
C ILE A 138 6.62 -9.44 -15.16
N GLY A 139 7.76 -8.78 -15.05
CA GLY A 139 9.06 -9.40 -15.19
C GLY A 139 9.56 -10.03 -13.90
N LYS A 140 10.89 -10.09 -13.78
CA LYS A 140 11.56 -10.67 -12.63
C LYS A 140 11.42 -9.78 -11.38
N ALA A 141 11.22 -10.39 -10.21
CA ALA A 141 11.47 -9.70 -8.95
C ALA A 141 12.98 -9.43 -8.82
N CYS A 142 13.32 -8.15 -8.65
CA CYS A 142 14.71 -7.70 -8.60
C CYS A 142 15.21 -7.57 -7.17
N ASP A 143 14.33 -7.10 -6.28
CA ASP A 143 14.68 -6.82 -4.89
C ASP A 143 13.49 -7.02 -3.96
N VAL A 144 13.79 -7.34 -2.71
CA VAL A 144 12.81 -7.45 -1.62
C VAL A 144 13.36 -6.69 -0.42
N TYR A 145 12.65 -5.65 -0.01
CA TYR A 145 12.96 -4.87 1.18
C TYR A 145 12.03 -5.31 2.33
N CYS A 146 12.60 -5.87 3.40
CA CYS A 146 11.86 -6.28 4.58
C CYS A 146 11.76 -5.12 5.57
N CYS A 147 10.54 -4.85 6.05
CA CYS A 147 10.29 -3.86 7.08
C CYS A 147 10.06 -4.54 8.43
N HIS A 148 10.53 -3.89 9.48
CA HIS A 148 10.40 -4.35 10.85
C HIS A 148 9.94 -3.21 11.74
N GLY A 149 8.89 -3.45 12.51
CA GLY A 149 8.34 -2.47 13.44
C GLY A 149 7.25 -3.08 14.29
N THR A 150 7.00 -2.51 15.44
CA THR A 150 5.91 -2.85 16.33
C THR A 150 5.33 -1.59 16.93
N GLY A 151 4.07 -1.62 17.35
CA GLY A 151 3.41 -0.51 18.02
C GLY A 151 2.69 -0.95 19.31
N PRO A 152 2.06 -0.03 20.02
CA PRO A 152 1.48 -0.30 21.33
C PRO A 152 0.14 -1.03 21.27
N LEU A 153 -0.54 -1.08 20.12
CA LEU A 153 -1.84 -1.73 20.00
C LEU A 153 -1.69 -3.24 19.74
N GLY A 154 -2.66 -4.02 20.18
CA GLY A 154 -2.64 -5.48 20.02
C GLY A 154 -2.57 -5.96 18.55
N GLN A 155 -2.94 -5.11 17.58
CA GLN A 155 -2.82 -5.37 16.14
C GLN A 155 -1.43 -5.04 15.57
N GLN A 156 -0.57 -4.37 16.36
CA GLN A 156 0.74 -3.90 15.93
C GLN A 156 1.88 -4.81 16.41
N THR A 157 1.70 -6.11 16.25
CA THR A 157 2.71 -7.12 16.68
C THR A 157 3.93 -7.17 15.78
N LEU A 158 3.82 -6.63 14.56
CA LEU A 158 4.88 -6.52 13.55
C LEU A 158 4.46 -5.49 12.50
N SER A 159 5.37 -5.15 11.57
CA SER A 159 5.07 -4.28 10.43
C SER A 159 3.89 -4.78 9.61
N HIS A 160 3.05 -3.85 9.17
CA HIS A 160 1.88 -4.09 8.32
C HIS A 160 1.86 -3.03 7.21
N LEU A 161 2.56 -3.31 6.11
CA LEU A 161 2.68 -2.37 4.99
C LEU A 161 1.36 -2.29 4.25
N HIS A 162 0.81 -1.09 4.13
CA HIS A 162 -0.55 -0.94 3.59
C HIS A 162 -0.63 -0.22 2.26
N SER A 163 0.26 0.72 1.98
CA SER A 163 0.19 1.52 0.76
C SER A 163 1.57 1.98 0.29
N VAL A 164 1.68 2.22 -1.03
CA VAL A 164 2.88 2.74 -1.69
C VAL A 164 2.49 3.84 -2.67
N TYR A 165 3.15 4.99 -2.59
CA TYR A 165 2.91 6.13 -3.47
C TYR A 165 4.23 6.73 -3.97
N PHE A 166 4.36 6.96 -5.28
CA PHE A 166 5.49 7.66 -5.84
C PHE A 166 5.32 9.17 -5.73
N ALA A 167 6.39 9.86 -5.31
CA ALA A 167 6.39 11.31 -5.22
C ALA A 167 6.42 11.95 -6.62
N PRO A 168 5.48 12.85 -6.96
CA PRO A 168 5.43 13.47 -8.29
C PRO A 168 6.60 14.45 -8.55
N LEU A 169 7.19 15.00 -7.49
CA LEU A 169 8.30 15.95 -7.55
C LEU A 169 9.58 15.42 -6.88
N GLY A 170 9.72 14.10 -6.78
CA GLY A 170 10.85 13.42 -6.17
C GLY A 170 11.16 12.10 -6.86
N ASP A 171 12.30 11.50 -6.55
CA ASP A 171 12.69 10.17 -7.07
C ASP A 171 12.60 9.12 -5.96
N PHE A 172 11.46 9.06 -5.28
CA PHE A 172 11.22 8.11 -4.20
C PHE A 172 9.75 7.69 -4.13
N CYS A 173 9.49 6.59 -3.45
CA CYS A 173 8.15 6.20 -3.01
C CYS A 173 8.04 6.29 -1.48
N LEU A 174 6.83 6.58 -1.02
CA LEU A 174 6.44 6.61 0.39
C LEU A 174 5.60 5.38 0.68
N ILE A 175 5.89 4.72 1.80
CA ILE A 175 5.21 3.51 2.25
C ILE A 175 4.67 3.74 3.67
N CYS A 176 3.38 3.48 3.87
CA CYS A 176 2.75 3.51 5.19
C CYS A 176 2.82 2.13 5.85
N ASP A 177 3.42 2.06 7.04
CA ASP A 177 3.50 0.87 7.88
C ASP A 177 2.65 1.04 9.14
N LYS A 178 1.44 0.50 9.09
CA LYS A 178 0.50 0.56 10.22
C LYS A 178 0.99 -0.19 11.45
N GLY A 179 1.75 -1.25 11.25
CA GLY A 179 2.20 -2.11 12.35
C GLY A 179 3.29 -1.46 13.21
N GLY A 180 4.18 -0.71 12.55
CA GLY A 180 5.30 -0.05 13.21
C GLY A 180 5.07 1.41 13.59
N ASP A 181 3.92 2.00 13.25
CA ASP A 181 3.71 3.46 13.30
C ASP A 181 4.78 4.23 12.50
N LEU A 182 5.13 3.71 11.30
CA LEU A 182 6.24 4.19 10.49
C LEU A 182 5.77 4.66 9.11
N ILE A 183 6.48 5.66 8.59
CA ILE A 183 6.39 6.06 7.18
C ILE A 183 7.80 5.93 6.59
N HIS A 184 7.97 4.98 5.68
CA HIS A 184 9.24 4.76 5.00
C HIS A 184 9.29 5.56 3.70
N THR A 185 10.49 5.99 3.31
CA THR A 185 10.77 6.56 1.99
C THR A 185 11.92 5.78 1.33
N LEU A 186 11.64 5.23 0.15
CA LEU A 186 12.59 4.42 -0.61
C LEU A 186 12.74 4.97 -2.02
N ARG A 187 13.97 5.03 -2.53
CA ARG A 187 14.25 5.26 -3.95
C ARG A 187 14.64 3.97 -4.64
N ILE A 188 14.48 3.93 -5.96
CA ILE A 188 14.93 2.82 -6.78
C ILE A 188 16.31 3.15 -7.37
N ASP A 189 17.34 2.41 -6.98
CA ASP A 189 18.60 2.37 -7.71
C ASP A 189 18.38 1.57 -9.01
N ARG A 190 18.15 2.28 -10.10
CA ARG A 190 17.75 1.70 -11.39
C ARG A 190 18.87 0.89 -12.03
N GLU A 191 20.13 1.25 -11.79
CA GLU A 191 21.29 0.53 -12.33
C GLU A 191 21.43 -0.86 -11.68
N ASN A 192 21.31 -0.90 -10.36
CA ASN A 192 21.43 -2.15 -9.59
C ASN A 192 20.07 -2.83 -9.35
N LYS A 193 18.96 -2.20 -9.77
CA LYS A 193 17.56 -2.67 -9.63
C LYS A 193 17.23 -3.07 -8.20
N LYS A 194 17.44 -2.15 -7.26
CA LYS A 194 17.22 -2.38 -5.84
C LYS A 194 16.67 -1.15 -5.14
N PHE A 195 16.04 -1.37 -3.99
CA PHE A 195 15.64 -0.30 -3.09
C PHE A 195 16.81 0.27 -2.30
N VAL A 196 16.75 1.57 -2.07
CA VAL A 196 17.66 2.28 -1.17
C VAL A 196 16.83 3.19 -0.29
N ALA A 197 16.96 3.07 1.02
CA ALA A 197 16.30 3.98 1.96
C ALA A 197 16.79 5.42 1.72
N CYS A 198 15.85 6.37 1.69
CA CYS A 198 16.15 7.78 1.52
C CYS A 198 16.62 8.40 2.84
N ASP A 199 15.96 8.02 3.93
CA ASP A 199 16.25 8.44 5.30
C ASP A 199 15.79 7.34 6.28
N GLU A 200 16.02 7.53 7.58
CA GLU A 200 15.36 6.74 8.61
C GLU A 200 13.84 6.92 8.52
N PRO A 201 13.04 5.87 8.76
CA PRO A 201 11.59 5.98 8.70
C PRO A 201 11.07 7.07 9.64
N TYR A 202 10.09 7.85 9.17
CA TYR A 202 9.42 8.81 10.05
C TYR A 202 8.54 8.07 11.05
N HIS A 203 8.75 8.30 12.34
CA HIS A 203 7.92 7.77 13.42
C HIS A 203 6.70 8.66 13.61
N THR A 204 5.51 8.14 13.35
CA THR A 204 4.26 8.79 13.70
C THR A 204 4.01 8.68 15.22
N GLN A 205 2.97 9.31 15.73
CA GLN A 205 2.57 9.12 17.12
C GLN A 205 2.22 7.64 17.36
N ALA A 206 2.67 7.09 18.48
CA ALA A 206 2.46 5.69 18.82
C ALA A 206 0.97 5.30 18.86
N GLY A 207 0.62 4.22 18.17
CA GLY A 207 -0.75 3.71 18.08
C GLY A 207 -1.62 4.38 17.02
N THR A 208 -1.06 5.17 16.11
CA THR A 208 -1.82 5.87 15.06
C THR A 208 -2.13 5.01 13.84
N MET A 209 -1.23 4.09 13.48
CA MET A 209 -1.36 3.17 12.35
C MET A 209 -1.48 3.92 11.00
N PRO A 210 -0.43 4.60 10.50
CA PRO A 210 -0.47 5.30 9.21
C PRO A 210 -0.84 4.33 8.09
N ARG A 211 -1.84 4.69 7.25
CA ARG A 211 -2.48 3.74 6.36
C ARG A 211 -2.38 4.10 4.88
N TYR A 212 -2.82 5.28 4.50
CA TYR A 212 -2.78 5.82 3.15
C TYR A 212 -2.04 7.14 3.12
N ALA A 213 -1.50 7.46 1.95
CA ALA A 213 -0.94 8.77 1.66
C ALA A 213 -1.49 9.29 0.33
N ASP A 214 -1.38 10.59 0.10
CA ASP A 214 -1.47 11.15 -1.24
C ASP A 214 -0.62 12.39 -1.36
N PHE A 215 -0.01 12.57 -2.52
CA PHE A 215 0.89 13.68 -2.80
C PHE A 215 0.13 14.84 -3.45
N HIS A 216 0.45 16.06 -3.04
CA HIS A 216 -0.03 17.22 -3.77
C HIS A 216 0.55 17.21 -5.20
N PRO A 217 -0.28 17.38 -6.24
CA PRO A 217 0.13 17.15 -7.62
C PRO A 217 1.24 18.08 -8.13
N THR A 218 1.39 19.28 -7.55
CA THR A 218 2.31 20.32 -8.05
C THR A 218 3.16 20.99 -6.96
N LYS A 219 2.98 20.64 -5.70
CA LYS A 219 3.73 21.20 -4.57
C LYS A 219 4.42 20.08 -3.77
N PRO A 220 5.52 20.34 -3.07
CA PRO A 220 6.24 19.33 -2.31
C PRO A 220 5.55 19.02 -0.97
N PHE A 221 4.28 18.64 -1.03
CA PHE A 221 3.49 18.25 0.13
C PHE A 221 2.94 16.84 -0.04
N VAL A 222 2.90 16.11 1.05
CA VAL A 222 2.25 14.80 1.14
C VAL A 222 1.40 14.75 2.41
N TYR A 223 0.26 14.11 2.31
CA TYR A 223 -0.68 13.93 3.40
C TYR A 223 -0.81 12.45 3.69
N THR A 224 -0.95 12.09 4.96
CA THR A 224 -1.22 10.71 5.36
C THR A 224 -2.39 10.66 6.33
N ASN A 225 -3.17 9.62 6.26
CA ASN A 225 -4.19 9.31 7.26
C ASN A 225 -3.79 8.12 8.11
N ASN A 226 -4.50 7.93 9.21
CA ASN A 226 -4.22 6.88 10.19
C ASN A 226 -5.42 5.96 10.35
N GLU A 227 -5.18 4.66 10.50
CA GLU A 227 -6.30 3.73 10.68
C GLU A 227 -6.88 3.79 12.10
N ALA A 228 -6.04 3.93 13.13
CA ALA A 228 -6.47 3.81 14.52
C ALA A 228 -6.92 5.12 15.16
N GLU A 229 -6.41 6.25 14.66
CA GLU A 229 -6.69 7.59 15.20
C GLU A 229 -7.19 8.51 14.08
N PRO A 230 -8.33 9.21 14.28
CA PRO A 230 -8.96 10.00 13.23
C PRO A 230 -8.32 11.39 13.07
N PHE A 231 -7.07 11.44 12.66
CA PHE A 231 -6.39 12.64 12.23
C PHE A 231 -5.47 12.39 11.03
N LEU A 232 -5.05 13.47 10.39
CA LEU A 232 -4.16 13.47 9.24
C LEU A 232 -2.85 14.13 9.62
N TYR A 233 -1.77 13.68 9.00
CA TYR A 233 -0.50 14.41 8.99
C TYR A 233 -0.33 15.12 7.66
N ALA A 234 0.16 16.36 7.71
CA ALA A 234 0.64 17.11 6.55
C ALA A 234 2.16 17.25 6.64
N PHE A 235 2.86 16.80 5.61
CA PHE A 235 4.32 16.89 5.52
C PHE A 235 4.73 17.73 4.32
N LYS A 236 5.85 18.44 4.49
CA LYS A 236 6.68 18.87 3.39
C LYS A 236 7.73 17.79 3.12
N TYR A 237 8.04 17.54 1.85
CA TYR A 237 9.10 16.61 1.50
C TYR A 237 10.16 17.27 0.61
N THR A 238 11.38 16.72 0.67
CA THR A 238 12.48 17.08 -0.23
C THR A 238 12.54 16.12 -1.41
N PRO A 239 13.15 16.50 -2.55
CA PRO A 239 13.28 15.59 -3.71
C PRO A 239 14.01 14.27 -3.42
N ASP A 240 14.85 14.25 -2.39
CA ASP A 240 15.59 13.07 -1.91
C ASP A 240 14.85 12.24 -0.86
N GLY A 241 13.59 12.61 -0.54
CA GLY A 241 12.68 11.77 0.25
C GLY A 241 12.65 12.05 1.74
N LYS A 242 13.24 13.16 2.24
CA LYS A 242 13.08 13.55 3.66
C LYS A 242 11.70 14.14 3.90
N LEU A 243 11.10 13.77 5.03
CA LEU A 243 9.80 14.27 5.49
C LEU A 243 9.99 15.25 6.66
N GLU A 244 9.31 16.38 6.55
CA GLU A 244 9.20 17.39 7.60
C GLU A 244 7.72 17.60 7.94
N LEU A 245 7.33 17.28 9.18
CA LEU A 245 5.97 17.49 9.64
C LEU A 245 5.62 18.98 9.67
N ILE A 246 4.55 19.38 9.00
CA ILE A 246 4.00 20.74 9.04
C ILE A 246 2.98 20.82 10.17
N GLU A 247 1.98 19.95 10.14
CA GLU A 247 0.90 19.93 11.11
C GLU A 247 0.17 18.60 11.15
N GLN A 248 -0.65 18.46 12.18
CA GLN A 248 -1.61 17.39 12.37
C GLN A 248 -3.00 18.01 12.47
N VAL A 249 -3.94 17.53 11.67
CA VAL A 249 -5.31 18.04 11.63
C VAL A 249 -6.32 16.95 11.96
N PRO A 250 -7.49 17.30 12.57
CA PRO A 250 -8.54 16.33 12.80
C PRO A 250 -8.99 15.67 11.49
N GLY A 251 -9.13 14.34 11.48
CA GLY A 251 -9.61 13.55 10.34
C GLY A 251 -11.13 13.46 10.22
N MET A 252 -11.85 14.07 11.17
CA MET A 252 -13.31 14.13 11.20
C MET A 252 -13.76 15.50 11.68
N ALA A 253 -14.98 15.91 11.30
CA ALA A 253 -15.61 17.08 11.86
C ALA A 253 -15.83 16.91 13.38
N PRO A 254 -15.69 17.98 14.19
CA PRO A 254 -15.79 17.89 15.65
C PRO A 254 -17.17 17.48 16.17
N GLU A 255 -18.21 17.60 15.34
CA GLU A 255 -19.58 17.19 15.67
C GLU A 255 -19.76 15.66 15.62
N ILE A 256 -18.82 14.92 15.02
CA ILE A 256 -18.85 13.46 14.94
C ILE A 256 -18.28 12.89 16.23
N PRO A 257 -19.06 12.11 16.99
CA PRO A 257 -18.60 11.58 18.26
C PRO A 257 -17.39 10.67 18.09
N TYR A 258 -16.31 10.95 18.81
CA TYR A 258 -15.17 10.08 18.94
C TYR A 258 -14.87 9.81 20.42
N SER A 259 -14.79 8.54 20.79
CA SER A 259 -14.62 8.13 22.18
C SER A 259 -13.20 8.37 22.75
N GLY A 260 -12.24 8.73 21.91
CA GLY A 260 -10.82 8.76 22.28
C GLY A 260 -10.19 7.37 22.46
N VAL A 261 -10.90 6.32 22.06
CA VAL A 261 -10.39 4.94 22.11
C VAL A 261 -9.78 4.63 20.73
N PRO A 262 -8.47 4.33 20.65
CA PRO A 262 -7.82 3.94 19.41
C PRO A 262 -8.56 2.79 18.72
N TYR A 263 -8.61 2.82 17.38
CA TYR A 263 -9.28 1.82 16.55
C TYR A 263 -10.81 1.76 16.66
N SER A 264 -11.45 2.63 17.46
CA SER A 264 -12.92 2.70 17.52
C SER A 264 -13.55 3.38 16.31
N VAL A 265 -12.79 4.22 15.63
CA VAL A 265 -13.13 4.87 14.35
C VAL A 265 -11.93 4.74 13.42
N LYS A 266 -12.14 4.18 12.25
CA LYS A 266 -11.06 3.84 11.32
C LYS A 266 -11.11 4.67 10.04
N GLN A 267 -10.06 5.39 9.76
CA GLN A 267 -9.91 5.98 8.43
C GLN A 267 -9.53 4.90 7.40
N SER A 268 -9.90 5.14 6.16
CA SER A 268 -9.60 4.24 5.04
C SER A 268 -8.93 4.99 3.90
N ASP A 269 -9.51 5.06 2.72
CA ASP A 269 -8.88 5.70 1.58
C ASP A 269 -8.77 7.23 1.75
N MET A 270 -7.83 7.82 1.05
CA MET A 270 -7.59 9.25 1.01
C MET A 270 -7.16 9.64 -0.40
N ARG A 271 -7.71 10.76 -0.92
CA ARG A 271 -7.37 11.28 -2.24
C ARG A 271 -7.33 12.80 -2.26
N ILE A 272 -6.35 13.34 -2.96
CA ILE A 272 -6.30 14.76 -3.30
C ILE A 272 -6.93 15.01 -4.68
N SER A 273 -7.62 16.14 -4.84
CA SER A 273 -8.15 16.52 -6.16
C SER A 273 -7.01 16.80 -7.15
N SER A 274 -7.26 16.58 -8.45
CA SER A 274 -6.24 16.75 -9.49
C SER A 274 -5.70 18.19 -9.58
N ASP A 275 -6.47 19.17 -9.12
CA ASP A 275 -6.04 20.57 -9.03
C ASP A 275 -5.36 20.93 -7.70
N GLY A 276 -5.26 19.96 -6.78
CA GLY A 276 -4.61 20.10 -5.47
C GLY A 276 -5.35 20.96 -4.45
N LYS A 277 -6.62 21.32 -4.69
CA LYS A 277 -7.36 22.23 -3.81
C LYS A 277 -8.11 21.55 -2.68
N PHE A 278 -8.44 20.27 -2.85
CA PHE A 278 -9.23 19.52 -1.89
C PHE A 278 -8.56 18.19 -1.55
N LEU A 279 -8.60 17.83 -0.29
CA LEU A 279 -8.21 16.52 0.21
C LEU A 279 -9.45 15.83 0.77
N TYR A 280 -9.71 14.61 0.32
CA TYR A 280 -10.82 13.77 0.76
C TYR A 280 -10.29 12.63 1.61
N SER A 281 -10.85 12.41 2.80
CA SER A 281 -10.51 11.29 3.66
C SER A 281 -11.77 10.55 4.10
N LEU A 282 -11.77 9.23 3.93
CA LEU A 282 -12.90 8.37 4.28
C LEU A 282 -12.77 7.87 5.71
N VAL A 283 -13.86 7.91 6.45
CA VAL A 283 -13.96 7.35 7.81
C VAL A 283 -15.02 6.26 7.81
N ARG A 284 -14.58 5.00 7.91
CA ARG A 284 -15.42 3.81 7.66
C ARG A 284 -16.55 3.62 8.64
N ASP A 285 -16.26 3.68 9.94
CA ASP A 285 -17.21 3.25 10.99
C ASP A 285 -18.37 4.22 11.19
N VAL A 286 -18.19 5.45 10.77
CA VAL A 286 -19.22 6.49 10.81
C VAL A 286 -19.77 6.87 9.43
N GLY A 287 -19.19 6.28 8.37
CA GLY A 287 -19.69 6.43 7.00
C GLY A 287 -19.64 7.86 6.46
N VAL A 288 -18.56 8.61 6.76
CA VAL A 288 -18.37 9.98 6.31
C VAL A 288 -17.14 10.15 5.43
N ILE A 289 -17.18 11.18 4.59
CA ILE A 289 -16.03 11.70 3.85
C ILE A 289 -15.77 13.11 4.39
N SER A 290 -14.59 13.29 4.96
CA SER A 290 -14.11 14.62 5.36
C SER A 290 -13.41 15.29 4.18
N VAL A 291 -13.64 16.61 4.02
CA VAL A 291 -13.08 17.42 2.92
C VAL A 291 -12.31 18.59 3.52
N TYR A 292 -11.07 18.79 3.06
CA TYR A 292 -10.14 19.83 3.50
C TYR A 292 -9.73 20.71 2.34
#